data_4bcf752255a2d6365d5d5dacb3b91990
#
_entry.id   4bcf752255a2d6365d5d5dacb3b91990
#
_cell.length_a   1.000
_cell.length_b   1.000
_cell.length_c   1.000
_cell.angle_alpha   90.00
_cell.angle_beta   90.00
_cell.angle_gamma   90.00
#
_symmetry.space_group_name_H-M   'P 1'
#
loop_
_entity.id
_entity.type
_entity.pdbx_description
1 polymer ?
#
loop_
_entity_poly.entity_id
_entity_poly.type
_entity_poly.pdbx_seq_one_letter_code
_entity_poly.pdbx_strand_id
1 'polypeptide(L)'
;MAPYDEEEISPDDLLTNMIVMGASLIVIAAVVIGVVAGVDSKGGPGKLGENVTFDNVMGVGDVCNKTDYMESCMASLKPVGDKASVKTYLTAAINGTISEMTTAMEKAKVNADGFGDQSLEKMALEDCEELIGLSIEELQSVMPMEDVGDARSSVSAVIAYQRACLEGLKESLYSSFADFDRGLQKSKELASVVLAIIYENFPNDDATVDRSNQRKVLQDYNKGGQIPHASVAKDGSQEYGTIKAALDAYPHGIKGRYVIYVKAGVYEENVVVAKNMTNVFMYGDGVTETIISGTNLDETTTYRRATLSAIGDEFVCTNIGIQVPDKSSGNSMAAVKIQSDKAAFYNCRINGTTSNIYALAHRQLFKECEIYGVTNIIKGDAALVIQRSKIVVMQPSTPVANIITLQGRSDKRENTGFVIHGSVIVADESNSPEKLKNWTYLGMAVEKYSRTIVMESSLGDLINAQGWSSSNSYGIENVTFAEYKNRGAGAQTNNRVNWPSYTVITKRNDALLYTADRFIQVQKWSLDNIIGPLHAGLFS
;
A
#
# COMPACT_ATOMS: atom_id res chain seq x y z
N MET A 1 38.24 26.51 24.31
CA MET A 1 36.93 26.92 24.81
C MET A 1 36.49 28.08 23.94
N ALA A 2 35.67 27.84 22.96
CA ALA A 2 34.98 28.86 22.17
C ALA A 2 33.48 28.68 22.47
N PRO A 3 32.69 29.74 22.63
CA PRO A 3 31.29 29.63 22.98
C PRO A 3 30.48 29.17 21.78
N TYR A 4 29.52 28.29 22.06
CA TYR A 4 28.45 27.90 21.15
C TYR A 4 27.50 29.10 21.01
N ASP A 5 27.27 29.55 19.77
CA ASP A 5 26.19 30.48 19.44
C ASP A 5 24.88 29.70 19.42
N GLU A 6 23.95 30.02 20.33
CA GLU A 6 22.55 29.62 20.24
C GLU A 6 21.90 30.47 19.13
N GLU A 7 21.52 29.83 18.01
CA GLU A 7 20.65 30.49 17.04
C GLU A 7 19.25 30.67 17.66
N GLU A 8 18.93 31.89 18.05
CA GLU A 8 17.59 32.31 18.43
C GLU A 8 16.67 32.19 17.20
N ILE A 9 15.68 31.29 17.27
CA ILE A 9 14.59 31.17 16.27
C ILE A 9 13.82 32.51 16.28
N SER A 10 13.76 33.19 15.13
CA SER A 10 13.12 34.49 15.04
C SER A 10 11.62 34.40 15.31
N PRO A 11 11.00 35.44 15.94
CA PRO A 11 9.54 35.46 16.14
C PRO A 11 8.74 35.37 14.84
N ASP A 12 9.33 35.69 13.70
CA ASP A 12 8.70 35.61 12.38
C ASP A 12 8.61 34.18 11.87
N ASP A 13 9.55 33.29 12.21
CA ASP A 13 9.51 31.88 11.87
C ASP A 13 8.45 31.13 12.69
N LEU A 14 8.27 31.51 13.95
CA LEU A 14 7.18 31.00 14.80
C LEU A 14 5.79 31.45 14.28
N LEU A 15 5.69 32.71 13.84
CA LEU A 15 4.45 33.24 13.29
C LEU A 15 4.09 32.59 11.94
N THR A 16 5.07 32.33 11.09
CA THR A 16 4.90 31.67 9.80
C THR A 16 4.46 30.22 9.96
N ASN A 17 5.06 29.47 10.90
CA ASN A 17 4.65 28.11 11.22
C ASN A 17 3.25 28.03 11.84
N MET A 18 2.88 28.99 12.70
CA MET A 18 1.51 29.10 13.24
C MET A 18 0.48 29.48 12.16
N ILE A 19 0.85 30.31 11.19
CA ILE A 19 -0.04 30.69 10.08
C ILE A 19 -0.23 29.51 9.12
N VAL A 20 0.81 28.72 8.84
CA VAL A 20 0.71 27.50 8.00
C VAL A 20 -0.13 26.44 8.68
N MET A 21 0.03 26.21 10.00
CA MET A 21 -0.81 25.29 10.77
C MET A 21 -2.25 25.76 10.90
N GLY A 22 -2.47 27.06 11.14
CA GLY A 22 -3.82 27.65 11.18
C GLY A 22 -4.54 27.64 9.84
N ALA A 23 -3.81 27.84 8.73
CA ALA A 23 -4.37 27.78 7.38
C ALA A 23 -4.83 26.36 7.00
N SER A 24 -4.09 25.32 7.41
CA SER A 24 -4.48 23.92 7.18
C SER A 24 -5.78 23.57 7.90
N LEU A 25 -5.98 24.02 9.14
CA LEU A 25 -7.22 23.79 9.91
C LEU A 25 -8.42 24.56 9.34
N ILE A 26 -8.21 25.78 8.85
CA ILE A 26 -9.27 26.59 8.21
C ILE A 26 -9.67 25.99 6.87
N VAL A 27 -8.72 25.44 6.10
CA VAL A 27 -9.00 24.76 4.84
C VAL A 27 -9.80 23.48 5.08
N ILE A 28 -9.49 22.70 6.12
CA ILE A 28 -10.26 21.49 6.48
C ILE A 28 -11.69 21.86 6.90
N ALA A 29 -11.88 22.88 7.73
CA ALA A 29 -13.19 23.36 8.14
C ALA A 29 -13.99 23.97 6.96
N ALA A 30 -13.33 24.72 6.06
CA ALA A 30 -13.96 25.30 4.88
C ALA A 30 -14.33 24.25 3.83
N VAL A 31 -13.53 23.18 3.70
CA VAL A 31 -13.83 22.05 2.78
C VAL A 31 -15.02 21.25 3.28
N VAL A 32 -15.14 21.01 4.59
CA VAL A 32 -16.32 20.33 5.17
C VAL A 32 -17.61 21.15 4.93
N ILE A 33 -17.54 22.49 5.05
CA ILE A 33 -18.68 23.37 4.77
C ILE A 33 -18.93 23.52 3.26
N GLY A 34 -17.87 23.54 2.44
CA GLY A 34 -17.95 23.69 0.98
C GLY A 34 -18.53 22.46 0.29
N VAL A 35 -18.24 21.24 0.77
CA VAL A 35 -18.79 19.99 0.21
C VAL A 35 -20.27 19.85 0.48
N VAL A 36 -20.78 20.38 1.61
CA VAL A 36 -22.21 20.40 1.90
C VAL A 36 -22.97 21.40 1.00
N ALA A 37 -22.31 22.48 0.54
CA ALA A 37 -22.95 23.54 -0.26
C ALA A 37 -22.66 23.42 -1.78
N GLY A 38 -21.69 22.63 -2.21
CA GLY A 38 -21.14 22.63 -3.59
C GLY A 38 -21.65 21.51 -4.51
N VAL A 39 -22.54 20.62 -4.06
CA VAL A 39 -22.98 19.43 -4.84
C VAL A 39 -24.00 19.77 -5.95
N ASP A 40 -24.35 21.04 -6.15
CA ASP A 40 -25.38 21.47 -7.10
C ASP A 40 -24.83 22.25 -8.31
N SER A 41 -23.72 21.87 -8.92
CA SER A 41 -23.35 22.48 -10.23
C SER A 41 -22.56 21.54 -11.16
N LYS A 42 -23.30 21.04 -12.15
CA LYS A 42 -22.88 20.75 -13.54
C LYS A 42 -21.58 19.96 -13.76
N GLY A 43 -21.63 18.66 -13.52
CA GLY A 43 -20.72 17.70 -14.16
C GLY A 43 -21.51 16.84 -15.15
N GLY A 44 -21.08 16.78 -16.42
CA GLY A 44 -21.70 15.90 -17.43
C GLY A 44 -21.44 14.43 -17.08
N PRO A 45 -22.26 13.49 -17.61
CA PRO A 45 -22.20 12.08 -17.24
C PRO A 45 -20.90 11.44 -17.75
N GLY A 46 -20.00 11.09 -16.82
CA GLY A 46 -18.95 10.11 -17.08
C GLY A 46 -19.61 8.75 -17.38
N LYS A 47 -19.06 8.03 -18.34
CA LYS A 47 -19.59 6.73 -18.80
C LYS A 47 -19.35 5.65 -17.74
N LEU A 48 -20.22 5.57 -16.77
CA LEU A 48 -20.47 4.34 -16.01
C LEU A 48 -21.33 3.42 -16.89
N GLY A 49 -21.09 2.12 -16.89
CA GLY A 49 -21.86 1.13 -17.66
C GLY A 49 -23.37 1.28 -17.43
N GLU A 50 -24.17 1.02 -18.43
CA GLU A 50 -25.59 1.41 -18.59
C GLU A 50 -26.58 0.95 -17.47
N ASN A 51 -26.12 0.31 -16.36
CA ASN A 51 -27.01 -0.27 -15.33
C ASN A 51 -26.74 0.20 -13.88
N VAL A 52 -25.91 1.21 -13.65
CA VAL A 52 -25.62 1.68 -12.29
C VAL A 52 -26.11 3.12 -12.12
N THR A 53 -27.24 3.29 -11.48
CA THR A 53 -27.76 4.62 -11.17
C THR A 53 -27.52 4.93 -9.69
N PHE A 54 -26.69 5.94 -9.42
CA PHE A 54 -26.53 6.55 -8.09
C PHE A 54 -27.88 7.00 -7.48
N ASP A 55 -28.88 7.18 -8.33
CA ASP A 55 -30.21 7.72 -8.00
C ASP A 55 -31.20 6.65 -7.46
N ASN A 56 -30.79 5.39 -7.39
CA ASN A 56 -31.60 4.34 -6.79
C ASN A 56 -31.96 4.70 -5.34
N VAL A 57 -33.23 4.92 -5.06
CA VAL A 57 -33.73 5.22 -3.71
C VAL A 57 -33.93 3.91 -2.97
N MET A 58 -33.29 3.79 -1.81
CA MET A 58 -33.35 2.62 -0.94
C MET A 58 -33.79 3.00 0.45
N GLY A 59 -34.30 2.02 1.20
CA GLY A 59 -34.52 2.17 2.65
C GLY A 59 -33.18 2.13 3.39
N VAL A 60 -33.00 2.96 4.42
CA VAL A 60 -31.78 2.94 5.25
C VAL A 60 -31.53 1.55 5.86
N GLY A 61 -32.62 0.85 6.27
CA GLY A 61 -32.52 -0.53 6.76
C GLY A 61 -31.99 -1.50 5.70
N ASP A 62 -32.39 -1.35 4.44
CA ASP A 62 -31.95 -2.24 3.35
C ASP A 62 -30.45 -2.07 3.06
N VAL A 63 -29.93 -0.84 3.22
CA VAL A 63 -28.49 -0.55 3.09
C VAL A 63 -27.72 -1.10 4.28
N CYS A 64 -28.17 -0.79 5.51
CA CYS A 64 -27.44 -1.14 6.73
C CYS A 64 -27.45 -2.64 7.06
N ASN A 65 -28.50 -3.37 6.68
CA ASN A 65 -28.55 -4.84 6.81
C ASN A 65 -27.48 -5.58 6.00
N LYS A 66 -26.87 -4.94 5.01
CA LYS A 66 -25.80 -5.53 4.19
C LYS A 66 -24.40 -5.26 4.75
N THR A 67 -24.29 -4.46 5.81
CA THR A 67 -23.01 -4.12 6.47
C THR A 67 -22.77 -5.02 7.68
N ASP A 68 -21.51 -5.15 8.10
CA ASP A 68 -21.18 -5.87 9.33
C ASP A 68 -21.39 -5.01 10.58
N TYR A 69 -21.65 -3.69 10.40
CA TYR A 69 -21.80 -2.69 11.47
C TYR A 69 -23.15 -1.96 11.35
N MET A 70 -24.22 -2.74 11.48
CA MET A 70 -25.59 -2.24 11.29
C MET A 70 -25.92 -1.04 12.21
N GLU A 71 -25.51 -1.08 13.49
CA GLU A 71 -25.80 -0.01 14.45
C GLU A 71 -25.11 1.30 14.08
N SER A 72 -23.80 1.25 13.76
CA SER A 72 -23.03 2.42 13.33
C SER A 72 -23.53 2.97 11.99
N CYS A 73 -23.92 2.09 11.07
CA CYS A 73 -24.56 2.45 9.82
C CYS A 73 -25.89 3.20 10.06
N MET A 74 -26.80 2.63 10.85
CA MET A 74 -28.08 3.25 11.16
C MET A 74 -27.92 4.60 11.87
N ALA A 75 -27.00 4.69 12.83
CA ALA A 75 -26.73 5.94 13.55
C ALA A 75 -26.23 7.05 12.62
N SER A 76 -25.42 6.72 11.63
CA SER A 76 -24.87 7.68 10.67
C SER A 76 -25.83 8.04 9.54
N LEU A 77 -26.62 7.09 9.02
CA LEU A 77 -27.41 7.29 7.81
C LEU A 77 -28.87 7.68 8.09
N LYS A 78 -29.46 7.28 9.22
CA LYS A 78 -30.84 7.62 9.58
C LYS A 78 -31.13 9.13 9.62
N PRO A 79 -30.21 10.01 10.09
CA PRO A 79 -30.42 11.46 10.05
C PRO A 79 -30.62 12.02 8.64
N VAL A 80 -30.15 11.34 7.59
CA VAL A 80 -30.31 11.74 6.19
C VAL A 80 -31.72 11.44 5.67
N GLY A 81 -32.40 10.45 6.27
CA GLY A 81 -33.78 10.06 5.96
C GLY A 81 -33.96 8.55 5.94
N ASP A 82 -35.20 8.10 6.18
CA ASP A 82 -35.53 6.66 6.12
C ASP A 82 -35.45 6.08 4.70
N LYS A 83 -35.53 6.94 3.65
CA LYS A 83 -35.31 6.60 2.25
C LYS A 83 -34.50 7.69 1.57
N ALA A 84 -33.42 7.32 0.94
CA ALA A 84 -32.57 8.24 0.18
C ALA A 84 -31.89 7.50 -0.99
N SER A 85 -31.25 8.26 -1.89
CA SER A 85 -30.45 7.66 -2.96
C SER A 85 -29.16 7.03 -2.41
N VAL A 86 -28.64 6.02 -3.12
CA VAL A 86 -27.35 5.38 -2.78
C VAL A 86 -26.23 6.43 -2.68
N LYS A 87 -26.24 7.42 -3.61
CA LYS A 87 -25.29 8.55 -3.57
C LYS A 87 -25.36 9.31 -2.25
N THR A 88 -26.58 9.64 -1.81
CA THR A 88 -26.81 10.39 -0.56
C THR A 88 -26.29 9.61 0.66
N TYR A 89 -26.57 8.32 0.74
CA TYR A 89 -26.07 7.46 1.83
C TYR A 89 -24.55 7.30 1.78
N LEU A 90 -23.98 7.10 0.60
CA LEU A 90 -22.52 7.00 0.43
C LEU A 90 -21.82 8.28 0.89
N THR A 91 -22.32 9.45 0.44
CA THR A 91 -21.79 10.75 0.86
C THR A 91 -21.89 10.95 2.38
N ALA A 92 -23.02 10.56 2.99
CA ALA A 92 -23.20 10.67 4.43
C ALA A 92 -22.24 9.75 5.21
N ALA A 93 -22.02 8.51 4.74
CA ALA A 93 -21.07 7.58 5.33
C ALA A 93 -19.62 8.09 5.23
N ILE A 94 -19.21 8.63 4.06
CA ILE A 94 -17.90 9.25 3.86
C ILE A 94 -17.69 10.42 4.82
N ASN A 95 -18.64 11.37 4.88
CA ASN A 95 -18.54 12.53 5.76
C ASN A 95 -18.52 12.12 7.24
N GLY A 96 -19.30 11.12 7.62
CA GLY A 96 -19.27 10.54 8.96
C GLY A 96 -17.91 9.95 9.30
N THR A 97 -17.30 9.21 8.39
CA THR A 97 -15.96 8.63 8.58
C THR A 97 -14.91 9.72 8.77
N ILE A 98 -14.90 10.75 7.93
CA ILE A 98 -13.98 11.89 8.02
C ILE A 98 -14.15 12.62 9.36
N SER A 99 -15.39 12.90 9.77
CA SER A 99 -15.69 13.60 11.03
C SER A 99 -15.19 12.84 12.26
N GLU A 100 -15.38 11.52 12.31
CA GLU A 100 -14.92 10.70 13.44
C GLU A 100 -13.39 10.62 13.50
N MET A 101 -12.70 10.48 12.36
CA MET A 101 -11.23 10.50 12.30
C MET A 101 -10.67 11.85 12.77
N THR A 102 -11.21 12.95 12.26
CA THR A 102 -10.79 14.31 12.64
C THR A 102 -10.95 14.53 14.13
N THR A 103 -12.12 14.15 14.68
CA THR A 103 -12.41 14.28 16.12
C THR A 103 -11.44 13.45 16.97
N ALA A 104 -11.09 12.24 16.54
CA ALA A 104 -10.13 11.39 17.25
C ALA A 104 -8.74 12.03 17.26
N MET A 105 -8.27 12.57 16.12
CA MET A 105 -6.97 13.23 16.01
C MET A 105 -6.89 14.51 16.85
N GLU A 106 -7.93 15.35 16.84
CA GLU A 106 -7.95 16.57 17.67
C GLU A 106 -7.83 16.23 19.17
N LYS A 107 -8.52 15.20 19.65
CA LYS A 107 -8.39 14.73 21.04
C LYS A 107 -6.99 14.19 21.35
N ALA A 108 -6.37 13.48 20.40
CA ALA A 108 -5.02 12.93 20.59
C ALA A 108 -3.97 14.03 20.69
N LYS A 109 -4.08 15.10 19.89
CA LYS A 109 -3.17 16.26 19.91
C LYS A 109 -3.19 17.00 21.24
N VAL A 110 -4.35 17.19 21.84
CA VAL A 110 -4.47 17.83 23.16
C VAL A 110 -3.67 17.08 24.23
N ASN A 111 -3.53 15.77 24.11
CA ASN A 111 -2.78 14.94 25.05
C ASN A 111 -1.26 14.91 24.74
N ALA A 112 -0.83 15.46 23.60
CA ALA A 112 0.56 15.40 23.13
C ALA A 112 1.46 16.50 23.71
N ASP A 113 0.90 17.54 24.30
CA ASP A 113 1.65 18.73 24.80
C ASP A 113 2.71 18.40 25.87
N GLY A 114 2.73 17.17 26.41
CA GLY A 114 3.70 16.69 27.39
C GLY A 114 4.84 15.85 26.82
N PHE A 115 4.86 15.56 25.52
CA PHE A 115 5.89 14.72 24.90
C PHE A 115 7.11 15.53 24.49
N GLY A 116 8.31 14.96 24.67
CA GLY A 116 9.53 15.57 24.15
C GLY A 116 9.56 15.57 22.61
N ASP A 117 10.16 16.58 22.01
CA ASP A 117 10.15 16.79 20.55
C ASP A 117 10.72 15.64 19.72
N GLN A 118 11.59 14.82 20.29
CA GLN A 118 12.19 13.65 19.64
C GLN A 118 11.71 12.31 20.24
N SER A 119 10.59 12.30 20.97
CA SER A 119 10.07 11.05 21.53
C SER A 119 9.39 10.20 20.47
N LEU A 120 9.45 8.88 20.63
CA LEU A 120 8.77 7.95 19.72
C LEU A 120 7.25 8.14 19.74
N GLU A 121 6.68 8.53 20.88
CA GLU A 121 5.26 8.83 21.03
C GLU A 121 4.84 10.02 20.17
N LYS A 122 5.63 11.10 20.17
CA LYS A 122 5.36 12.28 19.33
C LYS A 122 5.47 11.94 17.86
N MET A 123 6.56 11.25 17.46
CA MET A 123 6.74 10.81 16.08
C MET A 123 5.59 9.90 15.62
N ALA A 124 5.14 8.96 16.45
CA ALA A 124 4.03 8.08 16.11
C ALA A 124 2.70 8.82 15.96
N LEU A 125 2.49 9.89 16.74
CA LEU A 125 1.32 10.74 16.61
C LEU A 125 1.36 11.58 15.32
N GLU A 126 2.53 12.09 14.94
CA GLU A 126 2.75 12.78 13.67
C GLU A 126 2.53 11.84 12.47
N ASP A 127 3.05 10.61 12.54
CA ASP A 127 2.81 9.58 11.52
C ASP A 127 1.32 9.24 11.39
N CYS A 128 0.63 9.20 12.51
CA CYS A 128 -0.81 8.98 12.56
C CYS A 128 -1.58 10.15 11.92
N GLU A 129 -1.15 11.39 12.17
CA GLU A 129 -1.73 12.58 11.55
C GLU A 129 -1.57 12.54 10.03
N GLU A 130 -0.38 12.17 9.53
CA GLU A 130 -0.15 11.97 8.10
C GLU A 130 -1.08 10.91 7.52
N LEU A 131 -1.18 9.73 8.16
CA LEU A 131 -2.01 8.62 7.70
C LEU A 131 -3.51 8.95 7.72
N ILE A 132 -3.98 9.68 8.71
CA ILE A 132 -5.37 10.18 8.77
C ILE A 132 -5.60 11.24 7.70
N GLY A 133 -4.64 12.14 7.46
CA GLY A 133 -4.69 13.10 6.35
C GLY A 133 -4.85 12.40 5.00
N LEU A 134 -4.01 11.41 4.71
CA LEU A 134 -4.13 10.57 3.52
C LEU A 134 -5.49 9.85 3.44
N SER A 135 -6.01 9.35 4.57
CA SER A 135 -7.33 8.70 4.61
C SER A 135 -8.46 9.66 4.22
N ILE A 136 -8.36 10.93 4.63
CA ILE A 136 -9.34 11.96 4.27
C ILE A 136 -9.27 12.27 2.77
N GLU A 137 -8.07 12.42 2.20
CA GLU A 137 -7.86 12.63 0.77
C GLU A 137 -8.45 11.45 -0.05
N GLU A 138 -8.19 10.22 0.37
CA GLU A 138 -8.74 9.03 -0.30
C GLU A 138 -10.28 9.01 -0.26
N LEU A 139 -10.90 9.29 0.88
CA LEU A 139 -12.36 9.36 1.00
C LEU A 139 -12.97 10.47 0.14
N GLN A 140 -12.31 11.63 0.04
CA GLN A 140 -12.74 12.73 -0.81
C GLN A 140 -12.65 12.39 -2.30
N SER A 141 -11.68 11.56 -2.69
CA SER A 141 -11.50 11.11 -4.07
C SER A 141 -12.55 10.09 -4.53
N VAL A 142 -13.28 9.45 -3.61
CA VAL A 142 -14.32 8.47 -3.95
C VAL A 142 -15.45 9.10 -4.78
N MET A 143 -15.73 10.39 -4.60
CA MET A 143 -16.82 11.08 -5.30
C MET A 143 -16.29 12.26 -6.14
N PRO A 144 -16.67 12.37 -7.42
CA PRO A 144 -17.53 11.45 -8.19
C PRO A 144 -16.84 10.12 -8.50
N MET A 145 -17.57 9.01 -8.35
CA MET A 145 -17.03 7.66 -8.63
C MET A 145 -16.99 7.45 -10.16
N GLU A 146 -15.80 7.59 -10.74
CA GLU A 146 -15.57 7.34 -12.17
C GLU A 146 -15.23 5.88 -12.45
N ASP A 147 -14.52 5.23 -11.52
CA ASP A 147 -14.13 3.81 -11.56
C ASP A 147 -14.39 3.16 -10.20
N VAL A 148 -15.13 2.05 -10.19
CA VAL A 148 -15.47 1.31 -8.97
C VAL A 148 -14.24 0.64 -8.35
N GLY A 149 -13.30 0.20 -9.19
CA GLY A 149 -12.05 -0.41 -8.73
C GLY A 149 -11.16 0.60 -8.03
N ASP A 150 -11.06 1.83 -8.55
CA ASP A 150 -10.33 2.93 -7.93
C ASP A 150 -10.99 3.31 -6.60
N ALA A 151 -12.31 3.48 -6.55
CA ALA A 151 -13.05 3.79 -5.32
C ALA A 151 -12.87 2.71 -4.23
N ARG A 152 -12.90 1.43 -4.60
CA ARG A 152 -12.63 0.32 -3.66
C ARG A 152 -11.18 0.33 -3.17
N SER A 153 -10.22 0.66 -4.03
CA SER A 153 -8.81 0.79 -3.67
C SER A 153 -8.62 1.91 -2.65
N SER A 154 -9.23 3.07 -2.88
CA SER A 154 -9.17 4.22 -1.96
C SER A 154 -9.77 3.90 -0.59
N VAL A 155 -10.95 3.30 -0.52
CA VAL A 155 -11.56 2.97 0.78
C VAL A 155 -10.80 1.84 1.50
N SER A 156 -10.26 0.86 0.76
CA SER A 156 -9.37 -0.16 1.35
C SER A 156 -8.09 0.46 1.92
N ALA A 157 -7.53 1.49 1.25
CA ALA A 157 -6.37 2.22 1.76
C ALA A 157 -6.69 2.98 3.05
N VAL A 158 -7.89 3.56 3.20
CA VAL A 158 -8.34 4.19 4.45
C VAL A 158 -8.30 3.20 5.62
N ILE A 159 -8.77 1.97 5.42
CA ILE A 159 -8.73 0.92 6.45
C ILE A 159 -7.28 0.57 6.82
N ALA A 160 -6.42 0.41 5.80
CA ALA A 160 -5.00 0.12 5.99
C ALA A 160 -4.25 1.25 6.72
N TYR A 161 -4.53 2.51 6.41
CA TYR A 161 -3.92 3.67 7.05
C TYR A 161 -4.34 3.81 8.52
N GLN A 162 -5.61 3.64 8.84
CA GLN A 162 -6.08 3.64 10.23
C GLN A 162 -5.41 2.53 11.05
N ARG A 163 -5.21 1.35 10.46
CA ARG A 163 -4.50 0.27 11.11
C ARG A 163 -3.02 0.59 11.32
N ALA A 164 -2.32 1.09 10.31
CA ALA A 164 -0.91 1.46 10.42
C ALA A 164 -0.68 2.55 11.49
N CYS A 165 -1.58 3.53 11.58
CA CYS A 165 -1.59 4.53 12.64
C CYS A 165 -1.66 3.88 14.03
N LEU A 166 -2.62 2.98 14.26
CA LEU A 166 -2.79 2.30 15.55
C LEU A 166 -1.61 1.38 15.89
N GLU A 167 -1.04 0.68 14.90
CA GLU A 167 0.15 -0.15 15.09
C GLU A 167 1.34 0.72 15.56
N GLY A 168 1.59 1.86 14.91
CA GLY A 168 2.66 2.80 15.28
C GLY A 168 2.51 3.37 16.69
N LEU A 169 1.31 3.79 17.05
CA LEU A 169 1.03 4.29 18.41
C LEU A 169 1.16 3.21 19.47
N LYS A 170 0.76 1.98 19.18
CA LYS A 170 0.93 0.84 20.08
C LYS A 170 2.41 0.49 20.28
N GLU A 171 3.20 0.49 19.20
CA GLU A 171 4.65 0.21 19.25
C GLU A 171 5.41 1.28 20.02
N SER A 172 5.00 2.54 19.94
CA SER A 172 5.61 3.66 20.67
C SER A 172 5.22 3.72 22.16
N LEU A 173 4.39 2.78 22.65
CA LEU A 173 3.84 2.78 24.00
C LEU A 173 3.07 4.06 24.36
N TYR A 174 2.39 4.67 23.38
CA TYR A 174 1.59 5.87 23.57
C TYR A 174 0.61 5.72 24.74
N SER A 175 0.74 6.57 25.74
CA SER A 175 0.05 6.42 27.03
C SER A 175 -1.49 6.48 26.92
N SER A 176 -2.02 7.23 25.94
CA SER A 176 -3.45 7.36 25.67
C SER A 176 -3.93 6.46 24.51
N PHE A 177 -3.17 5.39 24.15
CA PHE A 177 -3.51 4.50 23.04
C PHE A 177 -4.93 3.95 23.10
N ALA A 178 -5.37 3.47 24.27
CA ALA A 178 -6.71 2.87 24.43
C ALA A 178 -7.85 3.88 24.22
N ASP A 179 -7.63 5.14 24.54
CA ASP A 179 -8.61 6.20 24.32
C ASP A 179 -8.65 6.61 22.85
N PHE A 180 -7.49 6.66 22.21
CA PHE A 180 -7.38 6.93 20.78
C PHE A 180 -7.99 5.81 19.93
N ASP A 181 -7.66 4.53 20.22
CA ASP A 181 -8.24 3.37 19.53
C ASP A 181 -9.77 3.36 19.64
N ARG A 182 -10.30 3.66 20.83
CA ARG A 182 -11.74 3.83 21.04
C ARG A 182 -12.33 4.97 20.20
N GLY A 183 -11.62 6.09 20.10
CA GLY A 183 -12.03 7.23 19.28
C GLY A 183 -12.08 6.89 17.78
N LEU A 184 -11.14 6.08 17.29
CA LEU A 184 -11.12 5.64 15.89
C LEU A 184 -12.07 4.47 15.58
N GLN A 185 -12.57 3.75 16.58
CA GLN A 185 -13.39 2.55 16.36
C GLN A 185 -14.59 2.84 15.44
N LYS A 186 -15.31 3.94 15.67
CA LYS A 186 -16.45 4.31 14.87
C LYS A 186 -16.09 4.70 13.44
N SER A 187 -14.95 5.35 13.22
CA SER A 187 -14.46 5.65 11.86
C SER A 187 -14.08 4.38 11.11
N LYS A 188 -13.49 3.37 11.78
CA LYS A 188 -13.21 2.05 11.17
C LYS A 188 -14.50 1.36 10.75
N GLU A 189 -15.51 1.37 11.58
CA GLU A 189 -16.83 0.81 11.26
C GLU A 189 -17.49 1.53 10.10
N LEU A 190 -17.42 2.87 10.06
CA LEU A 190 -17.98 3.65 8.96
C LEU A 190 -17.19 3.50 7.65
N ALA A 191 -15.86 3.35 7.68
CA ALA A 191 -15.08 3.00 6.49
C ALA A 191 -15.52 1.65 5.91
N SER A 192 -15.77 0.65 6.77
CA SER A 192 -16.36 -0.62 6.36
C SER A 192 -17.78 -0.46 5.78
N VAL A 193 -18.60 0.45 6.35
CA VAL A 193 -19.92 0.78 5.79
C VAL A 193 -19.81 1.42 4.42
N VAL A 194 -18.88 2.37 4.20
CA VAL A 194 -18.60 2.97 2.89
C VAL A 194 -18.26 1.88 1.87
N LEU A 195 -17.33 0.99 2.25
CA LEU A 195 -16.91 -0.12 1.40
C LEU A 195 -18.06 -1.09 1.09
N ALA A 196 -18.94 -1.36 2.06
CA ALA A 196 -20.12 -2.20 1.88
C ALA A 196 -21.13 -1.57 0.91
N ILE A 197 -21.38 -0.26 1.03
CA ILE A 197 -22.28 0.46 0.10
C ILE A 197 -21.74 0.37 -1.33
N ILE A 198 -20.43 0.58 -1.53
CA ILE A 198 -19.79 0.47 -2.84
C ILE A 198 -19.89 -0.97 -3.35
N TYR A 199 -19.55 -1.96 -2.54
CA TYR A 199 -19.53 -3.37 -2.94
C TYR A 199 -20.89 -3.91 -3.36
N GLU A 200 -21.94 -3.55 -2.63
CA GLU A 200 -23.29 -4.10 -2.81
C GLU A 200 -24.08 -3.40 -3.94
N ASN A 201 -23.77 -2.14 -4.22
CA ASN A 201 -24.55 -1.36 -5.19
C ASN A 201 -23.81 -1.14 -6.52
N PHE A 202 -22.49 -1.34 -6.56
CA PHE A 202 -21.68 -1.19 -7.76
C PHE A 202 -20.88 -2.47 -7.99
N PRO A 203 -21.48 -3.49 -8.63
CA PRO A 203 -20.76 -4.72 -8.97
C PRO A 203 -19.56 -4.39 -9.86
N ASN A 204 -18.47 -5.13 -9.72
CA ASN A 204 -17.36 -5.01 -10.65
C ASN A 204 -17.87 -5.32 -12.06
N ASP A 205 -17.60 -4.44 -13.01
CA ASP A 205 -17.75 -4.69 -14.44
C ASP A 205 -16.67 -5.70 -14.90
N ASP A 206 -16.69 -6.90 -14.32
CA ASP A 206 -15.79 -7.99 -14.68
C ASP A 206 -16.10 -8.58 -16.07
N ALA A 207 -17.19 -8.14 -16.70
CA ALA A 207 -17.73 -8.83 -17.87
C ALA A 207 -17.37 -8.19 -19.23
N THR A 208 -16.95 -6.92 -19.29
CA THR A 208 -16.81 -6.25 -20.59
C THR A 208 -15.58 -5.33 -20.67
N VAL A 209 -14.39 -5.90 -20.57
CA VAL A 209 -13.25 -5.21 -21.22
C VAL A 209 -13.31 -5.59 -22.70
N ASP A 210 -13.88 -4.70 -23.51
CA ASP A 210 -13.87 -4.83 -24.96
C ASP A 210 -12.40 -4.80 -25.45
N ARG A 211 -11.90 -5.99 -25.78
CA ARG A 211 -10.53 -6.21 -26.26
C ARG A 211 -10.25 -5.61 -27.64
N SER A 212 -11.26 -4.97 -28.28
CA SER A 212 -11.15 -4.52 -29.67
C SER A 212 -10.46 -3.17 -29.84
N ASN A 213 -10.40 -2.33 -28.80
CA ASN A 213 -9.87 -0.96 -28.91
C ASN A 213 -8.44 -0.74 -28.39
N GLN A 214 -7.79 -1.75 -27.79
CA GLN A 214 -6.44 -1.60 -27.21
C GLN A 214 -5.27 -1.80 -28.21
N ARG A 215 -5.56 -1.97 -29.52
CA ARG A 215 -4.50 -2.15 -30.55
C ARG A 215 -3.98 -0.86 -31.18
N LYS A 216 -4.29 0.31 -30.68
CA LYS A 216 -3.82 1.59 -31.24
C LYS A 216 -3.15 2.44 -30.18
N VAL A 217 -1.90 2.17 -29.88
CA VAL A 217 -0.78 3.11 -29.69
C VAL A 217 0.48 2.27 -29.42
N LEU A 218 0.89 1.50 -30.41
CA LEU A 218 2.28 1.04 -30.50
C LEU A 218 3.06 2.17 -31.16
N GLN A 219 3.46 3.17 -30.42
CA GLN A 219 4.59 4.00 -30.81
C GLN A 219 5.81 3.44 -30.09
N ASP A 220 6.81 3.07 -30.91
CA ASP A 220 8.11 2.57 -30.50
C ASP A 220 8.75 3.47 -29.43
N TYR A 221 8.71 3.07 -28.18
CA TYR A 221 9.67 3.52 -27.18
C TYR A 221 10.88 2.58 -27.29
N ASN A 222 11.78 2.91 -28.20
CA ASN A 222 13.07 2.27 -28.31
C ASN A 222 13.80 2.31 -26.97
N LYS A 223 14.39 1.19 -26.58
CA LYS A 223 15.43 1.12 -25.56
C LYS A 223 16.47 2.22 -25.85
N GLY A 224 16.44 3.32 -25.09
CA GLY A 224 17.45 4.38 -25.20
C GLY A 224 16.97 5.79 -25.56
N GLY A 225 15.66 6.10 -25.51
CA GLY A 225 15.15 7.36 -26.06
C GLY A 225 14.36 8.29 -25.13
N GLN A 226 14.14 8.00 -23.87
CA GLN A 226 13.59 9.00 -22.95
C GLN A 226 14.71 9.89 -22.43
N ILE A 227 14.70 11.16 -22.82
CA ILE A 227 15.55 12.18 -22.19
C ILE A 227 15.01 12.34 -20.75
N PRO A 228 15.83 12.05 -19.72
CA PRO A 228 15.39 12.24 -18.35
C PRO A 228 15.15 13.73 -18.06
N HIS A 229 14.19 14.02 -17.21
CA HIS A 229 13.95 15.37 -16.70
C HIS A 229 14.97 15.77 -15.63
N ALA A 230 15.51 14.77 -14.92
CA ALA A 230 16.57 14.93 -13.94
C ALA A 230 17.55 13.76 -14.05
N SER A 231 18.83 14.05 -13.91
CA SER A 231 19.91 13.06 -13.92
C SER A 231 20.75 13.16 -12.68
N VAL A 232 20.95 12.01 -12.01
CA VAL A 232 21.64 11.91 -10.72
C VAL A 232 22.95 11.17 -10.87
N ALA A 233 24.04 11.71 -10.35
CA ALA A 233 25.33 11.03 -10.23
C ALA A 233 26.09 11.47 -8.99
N LYS A 234 26.47 10.50 -8.16
CA LYS A 234 27.26 10.75 -6.93
C LYS A 234 28.64 11.37 -7.21
N ASP A 235 29.20 11.12 -8.37
CA ASP A 235 30.51 11.65 -8.81
C ASP A 235 30.44 13.09 -9.35
N GLY A 236 29.25 13.73 -9.31
CA GLY A 236 29.04 15.09 -9.81
C GLY A 236 29.03 15.22 -11.33
N SER A 237 29.00 14.11 -12.08
CA SER A 237 28.98 14.12 -13.55
C SER A 237 27.59 14.40 -14.15
N GLN A 238 26.55 14.53 -13.32
CA GLN A 238 25.18 14.84 -13.70
C GLN A 238 24.66 16.05 -12.94
N GLU A 239 23.42 16.46 -13.23
CA GLU A 239 22.78 17.66 -12.69
C GLU A 239 22.63 17.63 -11.17
N TYR A 240 22.29 16.45 -10.60
CA TYR A 240 22.06 16.25 -9.18
C TYR A 240 23.06 15.25 -8.59
N GLY A 241 23.54 15.53 -7.38
CA GLY A 241 24.43 14.62 -6.64
C GLY A 241 23.67 13.56 -5.82
N THR A 242 22.38 13.78 -5.54
CA THR A 242 21.52 12.91 -4.72
C THR A 242 20.15 12.71 -5.37
N ILE A 243 19.52 11.57 -5.06
CA ILE A 243 18.15 11.26 -5.53
C ILE A 243 17.17 12.24 -4.90
N LYS A 244 17.37 12.57 -3.61
CA LYS A 244 16.55 13.55 -2.92
C LYS A 244 16.54 14.89 -3.65
N ALA A 245 17.69 15.42 -4.05
CA ALA A 245 17.77 16.70 -4.76
C ALA A 245 17.01 16.67 -6.11
N ALA A 246 17.04 15.55 -6.83
CA ALA A 246 16.27 15.38 -8.05
C ALA A 246 14.75 15.31 -7.79
N LEU A 247 14.33 14.73 -6.67
CA LEU A 247 12.92 14.71 -6.25
C LEU A 247 12.46 16.10 -5.76
N ASP A 248 13.29 16.81 -5.00
CA ASP A 248 13.00 18.19 -4.54
C ASP A 248 12.80 19.17 -5.73
N ALA A 249 13.36 18.85 -6.90
CA ALA A 249 13.16 19.58 -8.15
C ALA A 249 11.91 19.14 -8.94
N TYR A 250 11.05 18.29 -8.37
CA TYR A 250 9.82 17.80 -9.03
C TYR A 250 8.95 18.97 -9.50
N PRO A 251 8.65 19.06 -10.82
CA PRO A 251 7.87 20.18 -11.37
C PRO A 251 6.37 19.93 -11.14
N HIS A 252 5.80 20.54 -10.10
CA HIS A 252 4.39 20.43 -9.82
C HIS A 252 3.53 20.82 -11.03
N GLY A 253 2.55 19.95 -11.35
CA GLY A 253 1.67 20.14 -12.51
C GLY A 253 2.25 19.68 -13.84
N ILE A 254 3.36 18.92 -13.84
CA ILE A 254 3.88 18.28 -15.05
C ILE A 254 2.82 17.41 -15.72
N LYS A 255 2.72 17.49 -17.05
CA LYS A 255 1.90 16.58 -17.84
C LYS A 255 2.69 15.33 -18.21
N GLY A 256 2.25 14.17 -17.74
CA GLY A 256 2.94 12.88 -17.97
C GLY A 256 3.90 12.52 -16.84
N ARG A 257 4.93 11.73 -17.16
CA ARG A 257 5.87 11.21 -16.16
C ARG A 257 7.04 12.15 -15.92
N TYR A 258 7.39 12.34 -14.65
CA TYR A 258 8.67 12.91 -14.25
C TYR A 258 9.73 11.82 -14.26
N VAL A 259 10.64 11.88 -15.20
CA VAL A 259 11.65 10.82 -15.44
C VAL A 259 12.97 11.19 -14.77
N ILE A 260 13.44 10.34 -13.86
CA ILE A 260 14.72 10.49 -13.14
C ILE A 260 15.64 9.34 -13.54
N TYR A 261 16.78 9.68 -14.14
CA TYR A 261 17.87 8.75 -14.36
C TYR A 261 18.84 8.78 -13.19
N VAL A 262 19.17 7.61 -12.64
CA VAL A 262 20.13 7.46 -11.55
C VAL A 262 21.32 6.64 -12.07
N LYS A 263 22.46 7.31 -12.29
CA LYS A 263 23.69 6.70 -12.77
C LYS A 263 24.21 5.65 -11.78
N ALA A 264 25.00 4.70 -12.27
CA ALA A 264 25.71 3.71 -11.47
C ALA A 264 26.42 4.34 -10.26
N GLY A 265 26.23 3.75 -9.09
CA GLY A 265 26.77 4.22 -7.81
C GLY A 265 25.95 3.71 -6.63
N VAL A 266 26.51 3.85 -5.43
CA VAL A 266 25.81 3.54 -4.17
C VAL A 266 25.38 4.86 -3.51
N TYR A 267 24.07 5.06 -3.42
CA TYR A 267 23.42 6.25 -2.85
C TYR A 267 22.94 5.93 -1.43
N GLU A 268 23.63 6.50 -0.45
CA GLU A 268 23.31 6.32 0.97
C GLU A 268 22.24 7.34 1.40
N GLU A 269 20.99 7.06 1.04
CA GLU A 269 19.85 7.97 1.23
C GLU A 269 18.61 7.21 1.67
N ASN A 270 17.76 7.85 2.47
CA ASN A 270 16.37 7.41 2.66
C ASN A 270 15.50 8.26 1.73
N VAL A 271 15.00 7.64 0.68
CA VAL A 271 14.31 8.31 -0.42
C VAL A 271 12.81 8.32 -0.17
N VAL A 272 12.18 9.50 -0.24
CA VAL A 272 10.73 9.66 -0.10
C VAL A 272 10.16 10.32 -1.36
N VAL A 273 9.30 9.60 -2.07
CA VAL A 273 8.44 10.15 -3.14
C VAL A 273 7.13 10.58 -2.50
N ALA A 274 6.99 11.87 -2.23
CA ALA A 274 5.87 12.42 -1.48
C ALA A 274 4.52 12.30 -2.22
N LYS A 275 3.38 12.41 -1.52
CA LYS A 275 2.02 12.25 -2.09
C LYS A 275 1.77 13.19 -3.28
N ASN A 276 2.29 14.40 -3.25
CA ASN A 276 2.16 15.39 -4.33
C ASN A 276 3.11 15.17 -5.52
N MET A 277 4.00 14.15 -5.47
CA MET A 277 4.90 13.77 -6.57
C MET A 277 4.32 12.56 -7.31
N THR A 278 3.33 12.78 -8.15
CA THR A 278 2.68 11.71 -8.91
C THR A 278 3.43 11.39 -10.22
N ASN A 279 3.23 10.19 -10.77
CA ASN A 279 3.84 9.80 -12.06
C ASN A 279 5.37 9.88 -12.10
N VAL A 280 6.06 9.61 -11.00
CA VAL A 280 7.53 9.56 -10.98
C VAL A 280 8.01 8.25 -11.59
N PHE A 281 8.90 8.32 -12.56
CA PHE A 281 9.62 7.18 -13.13
C PHE A 281 11.11 7.29 -12.84
N MET A 282 11.62 6.40 -12.01
CA MET A 282 13.04 6.33 -11.63
C MET A 282 13.68 5.08 -12.25
N TYR A 283 14.82 5.24 -12.94
CA TYR A 283 15.55 4.12 -13.50
C TYR A 283 17.05 4.23 -13.31
N GLY A 284 17.71 3.07 -13.16
CA GLY A 284 19.15 2.95 -13.00
C GLY A 284 19.84 2.18 -14.12
N ASP A 285 21.17 2.01 -14.00
CA ASP A 285 22.00 1.27 -14.93
C ASP A 285 21.93 -0.25 -14.74
N GLY A 286 21.47 -0.71 -13.59
CA GLY A 286 21.34 -2.13 -13.27
C GLY A 286 21.22 -2.37 -11.76
N VAL A 287 20.67 -3.51 -11.38
CA VAL A 287 20.37 -3.85 -9.98
C VAL A 287 21.61 -4.02 -9.08
N THR A 288 22.78 -4.18 -9.69
CA THR A 288 24.09 -4.25 -9.02
C THR A 288 24.93 -3.01 -9.23
N GLU A 289 24.55 -2.16 -10.15
CA GLU A 289 25.28 -0.95 -10.55
C GLU A 289 24.74 0.30 -9.88
N THR A 290 23.41 0.47 -9.89
CA THR A 290 22.71 1.57 -9.22
C THR A 290 22.05 1.05 -7.96
N ILE A 291 22.55 1.42 -6.78
CA ILE A 291 22.10 0.90 -5.50
C ILE A 291 21.66 2.07 -4.61
N ILE A 292 20.43 2.00 -4.10
CA ILE A 292 19.97 2.86 -3.01
C ILE A 292 20.15 2.07 -1.72
N SER A 293 21.03 2.54 -0.84
CA SER A 293 21.29 1.95 0.47
C SER A 293 20.76 2.90 1.55
N GLY A 294 19.82 2.44 2.36
CA GLY A 294 19.26 3.26 3.43
C GLY A 294 20.31 3.69 4.45
N THR A 295 20.00 4.72 5.20
CA THR A 295 20.74 5.11 6.40
C THR A 295 20.02 4.58 7.64
N ASN A 296 20.72 4.52 8.78
CA ASN A 296 20.13 4.04 10.02
C ASN A 296 19.01 4.97 10.52
N LEU A 297 17.83 4.40 10.79
CA LEU A 297 16.64 5.08 11.31
C LEU A 297 16.15 4.43 12.62
N ASP A 298 17.05 3.82 13.41
CA ASP A 298 16.69 3.05 14.61
C ASP A 298 15.95 3.87 15.67
N GLU A 299 16.19 5.18 15.72
CA GLU A 299 15.55 6.12 16.66
C GLU A 299 14.22 6.69 16.16
N THR A 300 13.67 6.13 15.07
CA THR A 300 12.38 6.56 14.52
C THR A 300 11.31 5.46 14.65
N THR A 301 10.07 5.79 14.29
CA THR A 301 8.98 4.81 14.27
C THR A 301 9.15 3.77 13.16
N THR A 302 8.53 2.60 13.30
CA THR A 302 8.52 1.56 12.25
C THR A 302 7.95 2.08 10.93
N TYR A 303 7.00 3.01 10.97
CA TYR A 303 6.43 3.64 9.78
C TYR A 303 7.48 4.44 8.98
N ARG A 304 8.40 5.14 9.65
CA ARG A 304 9.46 5.94 9.02
C ARG A 304 10.65 5.10 8.53
N ARG A 305 10.82 3.86 9.02
CA ARG A 305 11.98 3.00 8.72
C ARG A 305 11.89 2.36 7.36
N ALA A 306 12.21 3.10 6.31
CA ALA A 306 12.31 2.56 4.95
C ALA A 306 13.45 3.24 4.17
N THR A 307 14.13 2.45 3.33
CA THR A 307 15.12 3.00 2.39
C THR A 307 14.44 3.79 1.28
N LEU A 308 13.37 3.26 0.71
CA LEU A 308 12.54 3.95 -0.27
C LEU A 308 11.08 3.93 0.20
N SER A 309 10.48 5.12 0.35
CA SER A 309 9.05 5.30 0.59
C SER A 309 8.39 5.88 -0.66
N ALA A 310 7.51 5.13 -1.32
CA ALA A 310 6.73 5.58 -2.47
C ALA A 310 5.29 5.88 -2.01
N ILE A 311 4.92 7.17 -1.96
CA ILE A 311 3.60 7.64 -1.53
C ILE A 311 2.82 8.20 -2.71
N GLY A 312 3.45 9.02 -3.57
CA GLY A 312 2.84 9.61 -4.75
C GLY A 312 2.42 8.55 -5.78
N ASP A 313 1.23 8.69 -6.32
CA ASP A 313 0.62 7.67 -7.18
C ASP A 313 1.34 7.49 -8.53
N GLU A 314 1.20 6.28 -9.11
CA GLU A 314 1.81 5.87 -10.38
C GLU A 314 3.35 5.89 -10.37
N PHE A 315 3.97 5.63 -9.21
CA PHE A 315 5.42 5.48 -9.10
C PHE A 315 5.93 4.26 -9.85
N VAL A 316 6.98 4.44 -10.64
CA VAL A 316 7.65 3.34 -11.34
C VAL A 316 9.15 3.35 -11.05
N CYS A 317 9.70 2.20 -10.70
CA CYS A 317 11.13 1.99 -10.46
C CYS A 317 11.66 0.84 -11.33
N THR A 318 12.78 1.06 -12.03
CA THR A 318 13.36 0.00 -12.85
C THR A 318 14.88 -0.05 -12.77
N ASN A 319 15.47 -1.26 -12.84
CA ASN A 319 16.91 -1.51 -12.89
C ASN A 319 17.69 -0.91 -11.72
N ILE A 320 17.14 -0.93 -10.52
CA ILE A 320 17.76 -0.39 -9.29
C ILE A 320 17.80 -1.47 -8.23
N GLY A 321 18.93 -1.56 -7.51
CA GLY A 321 19.04 -2.26 -6.24
C GLY A 321 18.59 -1.36 -5.09
N ILE A 322 17.75 -1.87 -4.19
CA ILE A 322 17.28 -1.14 -3.00
C ILE A 322 17.56 -2.03 -1.79
N GLN A 323 18.31 -1.53 -0.84
CA GLN A 323 18.73 -2.32 0.31
C GLN A 323 18.64 -1.55 1.62
N VAL A 324 18.40 -2.28 2.71
CA VAL A 324 18.57 -1.73 4.06
C VAL A 324 20.06 -1.55 4.36
N PRO A 325 20.46 -0.66 5.28
CA PRO A 325 21.87 -0.47 5.63
C PRO A 325 22.46 -1.73 6.27
N ASP A 326 23.73 -2.03 6.00
CA ASP A 326 24.45 -3.20 6.50
C ASP A 326 24.53 -3.28 8.04
N LYS A 327 24.40 -2.15 8.71
CA LYS A 327 24.50 -1.99 10.17
C LYS A 327 23.17 -1.68 10.84
N SER A 328 22.05 -2.21 10.31
CA SER A 328 20.80 -2.10 11.06
C SER A 328 20.90 -2.87 12.37
N SER A 329 20.62 -2.21 13.49
CA SER A 329 20.81 -2.74 14.86
C SER A 329 19.80 -3.83 15.28
N GLY A 330 19.24 -4.56 14.32
CA GLY A 330 18.24 -5.60 14.55
C GLY A 330 16.80 -5.11 14.55
N ASN A 331 16.58 -3.81 14.46
CA ASN A 331 15.24 -3.23 14.29
C ASN A 331 14.74 -3.46 12.85
N SER A 332 13.47 -3.81 12.71
CA SER A 332 12.85 -4.02 11.39
C SER A 332 12.84 -2.73 10.57
N MET A 333 13.54 -2.74 9.43
CA MET A 333 13.53 -1.66 8.46
C MET A 333 13.10 -2.22 7.10
N ALA A 334 12.20 -1.53 6.41
CA ALA A 334 11.79 -1.93 5.08
C ALA A 334 12.81 -1.43 4.03
N ALA A 335 13.15 -2.27 3.05
CA ALA A 335 13.84 -1.77 1.87
C ALA A 335 12.91 -0.86 1.06
N VAL A 336 11.64 -1.27 0.90
CA VAL A 336 10.62 -0.43 0.26
C VAL A 336 9.32 -0.38 1.07
N LYS A 337 8.78 0.82 1.27
CA LYS A 337 7.44 1.08 1.80
C LYS A 337 6.60 1.72 0.70
N ILE A 338 5.40 1.17 0.43
CA ILE A 338 4.61 1.58 -0.71
C ILE A 338 3.17 1.88 -0.29
N GLN A 339 2.76 3.11 -0.58
CA GLN A 339 1.41 3.65 -0.40
C GLN A 339 0.85 4.17 -1.74
N SER A 340 1.68 4.21 -2.76
CA SER A 340 1.38 4.66 -4.12
C SER A 340 0.38 3.73 -4.80
N ASP A 341 -0.74 4.25 -5.28
CA ASP A 341 -1.62 3.47 -6.16
C ASP A 341 -0.98 3.29 -7.54
N LYS A 342 -1.15 2.10 -8.12
CA LYS A 342 -0.57 1.72 -9.42
C LYS A 342 0.97 1.78 -9.45
N ALA A 343 1.62 1.51 -8.31
CA ALA A 343 3.08 1.44 -8.23
C ALA A 343 3.63 0.19 -8.93
N ALA A 344 4.74 0.36 -9.67
CA ALA A 344 5.38 -0.75 -10.36
C ALA A 344 6.90 -0.78 -10.15
N PHE A 345 7.42 -1.97 -9.82
CA PHE A 345 8.84 -2.26 -9.73
C PHE A 345 9.18 -3.31 -10.80
N TYR A 346 10.11 -3.00 -11.68
CA TYR A 346 10.50 -3.89 -12.76
C TYR A 346 12.01 -4.09 -12.78
N ASN A 347 12.45 -5.36 -12.84
CA ASN A 347 13.87 -5.70 -12.82
C ASN A 347 14.62 -4.96 -11.69
N CYS A 348 14.08 -5.01 -10.47
CA CYS A 348 14.67 -4.43 -9.26
C CYS A 348 15.19 -5.54 -8.34
N ARG A 349 16.20 -5.22 -7.54
CA ARG A 349 16.66 -6.09 -6.45
C ARG A 349 16.33 -5.45 -5.12
N ILE A 350 15.51 -6.14 -4.32
CA ILE A 350 15.10 -5.68 -2.99
C ILE A 350 15.80 -6.55 -1.95
N ASN A 351 16.66 -5.96 -1.16
CA ASN A 351 17.49 -6.68 -0.20
C ASN A 351 17.32 -6.13 1.23
N GLY A 352 16.92 -6.99 2.13
CA GLY A 352 16.76 -6.66 3.54
C GLY A 352 16.67 -7.93 4.39
N THR A 353 16.42 -7.78 5.68
CA THR A 353 16.32 -8.91 6.61
C THR A 353 14.87 -9.26 6.94
N THR A 354 14.11 -8.33 7.49
CA THR A 354 12.72 -8.50 7.89
C THR A 354 11.87 -7.35 7.35
N SER A 355 10.63 -7.67 6.94
CA SER A 355 9.67 -6.66 6.42
C SER A 355 10.20 -5.88 5.21
N ASN A 356 10.91 -6.55 4.32
CA ASN A 356 11.63 -5.92 3.21
C ASN A 356 10.72 -5.13 2.29
N ILE A 357 9.51 -5.67 2.02
CA ILE A 357 8.45 -4.99 1.29
C ILE A 357 7.31 -4.70 2.26
N TYR A 358 7.14 -3.42 2.60
CA TYR A 358 5.97 -2.95 3.31
C TYR A 358 4.96 -2.42 2.29
N ALA A 359 4.18 -3.35 1.73
CA ALA A 359 3.07 -3.07 0.83
C ALA A 359 1.87 -2.57 1.64
N LEU A 360 1.90 -1.28 2.05
CA LEU A 360 0.98 -0.75 3.06
C LEU A 360 -0.44 -0.65 2.53
N ALA A 361 -0.63 -0.09 1.35
CA ALA A 361 -1.96 0.18 0.79
C ALA A 361 -1.94 0.21 -0.74
N HIS A 362 -3.11 0.25 -1.37
CA HIS A 362 -3.33 0.41 -2.81
C HIS A 362 -2.84 -0.76 -3.68
N ARG A 363 -2.74 -0.53 -5.02
CA ARG A 363 -2.40 -1.57 -6.01
C ARG A 363 -0.93 -1.48 -6.41
N GLN A 364 -0.25 -2.63 -6.41
CA GLN A 364 1.20 -2.70 -6.61
C GLN A 364 1.58 -3.89 -7.48
N LEU A 365 2.62 -3.72 -8.31
CA LEU A 365 3.18 -4.76 -9.16
C LEU A 365 4.70 -4.85 -8.98
N PHE A 366 5.21 -6.04 -8.67
CA PHE A 366 6.62 -6.39 -8.79
C PHE A 366 6.77 -7.39 -9.93
N LYS A 367 7.52 -7.03 -10.96
CA LYS A 367 7.72 -7.89 -12.14
C LYS A 367 9.20 -8.10 -12.40
N GLU A 368 9.59 -9.38 -12.56
CA GLU A 368 10.97 -9.75 -12.86
C GLU A 368 11.99 -9.21 -11.84
N CYS A 369 11.56 -9.13 -10.55
CA CYS A 369 12.38 -8.65 -9.45
C CYS A 369 13.04 -9.79 -8.69
N GLU A 370 14.16 -9.48 -8.01
CA GLU A 370 14.79 -10.35 -7.02
C GLU A 370 14.52 -9.80 -5.61
N ILE A 371 13.92 -10.61 -4.74
CA ILE A 371 13.53 -10.21 -3.38
C ILE A 371 14.25 -11.12 -2.40
N TYR A 372 15.19 -10.57 -1.65
CA TYR A 372 15.96 -11.29 -0.63
C TYR A 372 15.44 -10.95 0.75
N GLY A 373 15.25 -11.95 1.62
CA GLY A 373 14.79 -11.70 2.96
C GLY A 373 14.88 -12.92 3.88
N VAL A 374 14.80 -12.69 5.19
CA VAL A 374 14.86 -13.72 6.21
C VAL A 374 13.46 -14.16 6.60
N THR A 375 12.68 -13.28 7.23
CA THR A 375 11.30 -13.57 7.66
C THR A 375 10.41 -12.35 7.51
N ASN A 376 9.10 -12.58 7.48
CA ASN A 376 8.12 -11.50 7.28
C ASN A 376 8.46 -10.65 6.03
N ILE A 377 8.88 -11.35 4.95
CA ILE A 377 9.53 -10.71 3.80
C ILE A 377 8.63 -9.64 3.19
N ILE A 378 7.32 -9.94 3.09
CA ILE A 378 6.31 -9.05 2.52
C ILE A 378 5.21 -8.85 3.55
N LYS A 379 4.98 -7.61 3.98
CA LYS A 379 3.90 -7.28 4.92
C LYS A 379 3.04 -6.14 4.41
N GLY A 380 1.82 -6.00 4.95
CA GLY A 380 0.92 -4.87 4.70
C GLY A 380 -0.45 -5.28 4.20
N ASP A 381 -1.19 -4.30 3.67
CA ASP A 381 -2.58 -4.48 3.26
C ASP A 381 -2.87 -3.91 1.86
N ALA A 382 -1.92 -4.05 0.97
CA ALA A 382 -2.06 -3.70 -0.44
C ALA A 382 -2.73 -4.80 -1.27
N ALA A 383 -3.22 -4.45 -2.45
CA ALA A 383 -3.46 -5.39 -3.53
C ALA A 383 -2.15 -5.54 -4.32
N LEU A 384 -1.34 -6.55 -3.97
CA LEU A 384 0.01 -6.74 -4.49
C LEU A 384 0.09 -7.97 -5.40
N VAL A 385 0.67 -7.81 -6.59
CA VAL A 385 1.05 -8.93 -7.46
C VAL A 385 2.57 -8.97 -7.63
N ILE A 386 3.16 -10.13 -7.32
CA ILE A 386 4.58 -10.43 -7.58
C ILE A 386 4.63 -11.44 -8.72
N GLN A 387 5.07 -11.00 -9.90
CA GLN A 387 5.01 -11.79 -11.11
C GLN A 387 6.40 -12.04 -11.71
N ARG A 388 6.68 -13.30 -12.11
CA ARG A 388 7.95 -13.70 -12.72
C ARG A 388 9.19 -13.29 -11.93
N SER A 389 9.06 -13.19 -10.63
CA SER A 389 10.09 -12.73 -9.71
C SER A 389 10.75 -13.88 -8.96
N LYS A 390 11.90 -13.63 -8.38
CA LYS A 390 12.62 -14.60 -7.56
C LYS A 390 12.60 -14.13 -6.10
N ILE A 391 12.01 -14.93 -5.20
CA ILE A 391 12.05 -14.72 -3.75
C ILE A 391 13.13 -15.64 -3.18
N VAL A 392 14.16 -15.06 -2.62
CA VAL A 392 15.31 -15.77 -2.03
C VAL A 392 15.24 -15.66 -0.52
N VAL A 393 14.97 -16.78 0.13
CA VAL A 393 14.87 -16.85 1.59
C VAL A 393 16.23 -17.07 2.19
N MET A 394 16.68 -16.14 3.02
CA MET A 394 17.95 -16.21 3.74
C MET A 394 17.79 -16.88 5.11
N GLN A 395 18.88 -17.44 5.62
CA GLN A 395 18.87 -18.08 6.92
C GLN A 395 18.75 -17.03 8.06
N PRO A 396 17.84 -17.22 9.02
CA PRO A 396 17.77 -16.36 10.20
C PRO A 396 18.99 -16.57 11.12
N SER A 397 19.41 -15.51 11.80
CA SER A 397 20.48 -15.57 12.82
C SER A 397 20.05 -16.33 14.09
N THR A 398 18.76 -16.36 14.38
CA THR A 398 18.13 -17.13 15.46
C THR A 398 17.18 -18.17 14.86
N PRO A 399 16.94 -19.31 15.54
CA PRO A 399 16.08 -20.38 15.01
C PRO A 399 14.61 -19.99 15.10
N VAL A 400 14.16 -19.17 14.14
CA VAL A 400 12.76 -18.79 13.93
C VAL A 400 12.31 -19.22 12.54
N ALA A 401 11.05 -19.60 12.41
CA ALA A 401 10.49 -19.95 11.10
C ALA A 401 10.46 -18.74 10.16
N ASN A 402 10.78 -18.98 8.90
CA ASN A 402 10.68 -17.96 7.87
C ASN A 402 9.22 -17.86 7.40
N ILE A 403 8.70 -16.64 7.37
CA ILE A 403 7.36 -16.33 6.81
C ILE A 403 7.56 -15.44 5.59
N ILE A 404 6.99 -15.83 4.44
CA ILE A 404 7.11 -15.03 3.23
C ILE A 404 6.11 -13.86 3.26
N THR A 405 4.84 -14.13 3.55
CA THR A 405 3.79 -13.10 3.49
C THR A 405 3.05 -12.92 4.82
N LEU A 406 2.87 -11.67 5.21
CA LEU A 406 2.03 -11.21 6.33
C LEU A 406 1.00 -10.22 5.80
N GLN A 407 -0.10 -10.73 5.27
CA GLN A 407 -1.13 -9.92 4.65
C GLN A 407 -2.20 -9.51 5.67
N GLY A 408 -2.53 -8.22 5.69
CA GLY A 408 -3.28 -7.59 6.76
C GLY A 408 -4.72 -7.21 6.46
N ARG A 409 -5.41 -7.84 5.53
CA ARG A 409 -6.81 -7.58 5.21
C ARG A 409 -7.72 -7.83 6.41
N SER A 410 -8.43 -6.79 6.83
CA SER A 410 -9.27 -6.81 8.04
C SER A 410 -10.78 -6.78 7.75
N ASP A 411 -11.20 -6.34 6.56
CA ASP A 411 -12.58 -6.39 6.08
C ASP A 411 -12.73 -7.36 4.88
N LYS A 412 -13.82 -8.11 4.86
CA LYS A 412 -14.08 -9.09 3.79
C LYS A 412 -14.30 -8.46 2.41
N ARG A 413 -14.60 -7.15 2.33
CA ARG A 413 -14.89 -6.41 1.09
C ARG A 413 -13.69 -5.66 0.55
N GLU A 414 -12.60 -5.55 1.31
CA GLU A 414 -11.36 -4.99 0.78
C GLU A 414 -10.91 -5.76 -0.45
N ASN A 415 -10.45 -5.03 -1.48
CA ASN A 415 -9.91 -5.64 -2.70
C ASN A 415 -8.44 -6.06 -2.53
N THR A 416 -7.89 -5.98 -1.32
CA THR A 416 -6.49 -6.24 -0.99
C THR A 416 -6.15 -7.73 -0.87
N GLY A 417 -4.88 -8.03 -0.90
CA GLY A 417 -4.31 -9.39 -0.82
C GLY A 417 -2.96 -9.46 -1.52
N PHE A 418 -2.22 -10.54 -1.30
CA PHE A 418 -0.94 -10.79 -1.96
C PHE A 418 -1.05 -11.95 -2.92
N VAL A 419 -0.55 -11.76 -4.15
CA VAL A 419 -0.50 -12.79 -5.18
C VAL A 419 0.94 -13.00 -5.64
N ILE A 420 1.45 -14.22 -5.51
CA ILE A 420 2.74 -14.65 -6.05
C ILE A 420 2.46 -15.51 -7.27
N HIS A 421 2.75 -15.00 -8.47
CA HIS A 421 2.34 -15.59 -9.73
C HIS A 421 3.51 -15.86 -10.68
N GLY A 422 3.67 -17.11 -11.11
CA GLY A 422 4.71 -17.53 -12.06
C GLY A 422 6.13 -17.24 -11.58
N SER A 423 6.32 -17.19 -10.27
CA SER A 423 7.55 -16.79 -9.60
C SER A 423 8.33 -18.00 -9.07
N VAL A 424 9.52 -17.76 -8.55
CA VAL A 424 10.39 -18.82 -7.99
C VAL A 424 10.67 -18.50 -6.52
N ILE A 425 10.47 -19.46 -5.62
CA ILE A 425 10.77 -19.33 -4.19
C ILE A 425 11.86 -20.34 -3.85
N VAL A 426 13.04 -19.86 -3.45
CA VAL A 426 14.23 -20.69 -3.21
C VAL A 426 14.97 -20.25 -1.94
N ALA A 427 15.75 -21.16 -1.39
CA ALA A 427 16.71 -20.83 -0.35
C ALA A 427 17.92 -20.07 -0.93
N ASP A 428 18.55 -19.23 -0.13
CA ASP A 428 19.84 -18.63 -0.47
C ASP A 428 20.92 -19.72 -0.46
N GLU A 429 21.56 -19.89 -1.62
CA GLU A 429 22.59 -20.92 -1.81
C GLU A 429 23.90 -20.61 -1.08
N SER A 430 24.16 -19.33 -0.73
CA SER A 430 25.38 -18.90 -0.07
C SER A 430 25.46 -19.26 1.43
N ASN A 431 24.31 -19.53 2.07
CA ASN A 431 24.19 -19.69 3.51
C ASN A 431 23.47 -20.99 3.95
N SER A 432 24.10 -22.14 3.72
CA SER A 432 23.62 -23.44 4.24
C SER A 432 22.13 -23.71 3.93
N PRO A 433 21.72 -23.86 2.68
CA PRO A 433 20.33 -24.03 2.27
C PRO A 433 19.62 -25.21 2.94
N GLU A 434 20.38 -26.24 3.34
CA GLU A 434 19.87 -27.41 4.07
C GLU A 434 19.18 -27.07 5.40
N LYS A 435 19.58 -25.95 6.05
CA LYS A 435 18.98 -25.50 7.30
C LYS A 435 17.60 -24.86 7.11
N LEU A 436 17.28 -24.47 5.88
CA LEU A 436 15.98 -23.89 5.54
C LEU A 436 14.95 -24.93 5.09
N LYS A 437 15.38 -26.17 4.87
CA LYS A 437 14.52 -27.24 4.38
C LYS A 437 13.34 -27.48 5.32
N ASN A 438 12.12 -27.41 4.79
CA ASN A 438 10.87 -27.52 5.55
C ASN A 438 10.70 -26.48 6.68
N TRP A 439 11.35 -25.31 6.59
CA TRP A 439 11.36 -24.29 7.65
C TRP A 439 10.64 -22.99 7.28
N THR A 440 10.19 -22.87 6.01
CA THR A 440 9.60 -21.66 5.47
C THR A 440 8.10 -21.86 5.19
N TYR A 441 7.28 -20.89 5.60
CA TYR A 441 5.85 -20.85 5.31
C TYR A 441 5.57 -19.82 4.21
N LEU A 442 4.61 -20.12 3.32
CA LEU A 442 4.15 -19.23 2.25
C LEU A 442 3.50 -17.96 2.80
N GLY A 443 2.81 -18.09 3.92
CA GLY A 443 2.22 -16.97 4.62
C GLY A 443 1.68 -17.32 6.00
N MET A 444 1.39 -16.27 6.77
CA MET A 444 0.75 -16.37 8.08
C MET A 444 -0.47 -15.45 8.16
N ALA A 445 -1.55 -15.94 8.78
CA ALA A 445 -2.74 -15.16 9.07
C ALA A 445 -2.43 -14.16 10.19
N VAL A 446 -2.53 -12.86 9.91
CA VAL A 446 -2.30 -11.78 10.88
C VAL A 446 -3.53 -10.91 11.10
N GLU A 447 -4.54 -11.04 10.23
CA GLU A 447 -5.84 -10.40 10.33
C GLU A 447 -6.95 -11.38 9.92
N LYS A 448 -8.18 -11.06 10.32
CA LYS A 448 -9.36 -11.93 10.17
C LYS A 448 -9.62 -12.39 8.74
N TYR A 449 -9.32 -11.56 7.76
CA TYR A 449 -9.57 -11.82 6.33
C TYR A 449 -8.29 -11.85 5.49
N SER A 450 -7.12 -12.06 6.12
CA SER A 450 -5.84 -12.16 5.41
C SER A 450 -5.96 -12.99 4.14
N ARG A 451 -5.41 -12.49 3.01
CA ARG A 451 -5.52 -13.12 1.70
C ARG A 451 -4.15 -13.27 1.05
N THR A 452 -3.73 -14.50 0.79
CA THR A 452 -2.51 -14.77 0.00
C THR A 452 -2.73 -15.94 -0.95
N ILE A 453 -2.38 -15.71 -2.22
CA ILE A 453 -2.52 -16.69 -3.30
C ILE A 453 -1.15 -16.95 -3.90
N VAL A 454 -0.76 -18.22 -4.04
CA VAL A 454 0.47 -18.63 -4.74
C VAL A 454 0.08 -19.48 -5.94
N MET A 455 0.41 -19.02 -7.15
CA MET A 455 -0.04 -19.70 -8.36
C MET A 455 1.04 -19.77 -9.45
N GLU A 456 1.02 -20.89 -10.19
CA GLU A 456 1.91 -21.20 -11.32
C GLU A 456 3.39 -21.00 -11.01
N SER A 457 3.77 -21.07 -9.71
CA SER A 457 5.08 -20.76 -9.18
C SER A 457 5.92 -22.01 -8.91
N SER A 458 7.25 -21.87 -8.90
CA SER A 458 8.18 -22.92 -8.55
C SER A 458 8.58 -22.79 -7.08
N LEU A 459 8.27 -23.80 -6.27
CA LEU A 459 8.48 -23.80 -4.83
C LEU A 459 9.60 -24.80 -4.48
N GLY A 460 10.69 -24.28 -3.88
CA GLY A 460 11.80 -25.09 -3.40
C GLY A 460 11.42 -25.96 -2.18
N ASP A 461 12.28 -26.88 -1.82
CA ASP A 461 12.10 -27.81 -0.70
C ASP A 461 12.25 -27.14 0.69
N LEU A 462 12.56 -25.84 0.72
CA LEU A 462 12.51 -25.03 1.92
C LEU A 462 11.08 -24.87 2.47
N ILE A 463 10.07 -25.00 1.63
CA ILE A 463 8.67 -24.80 2.02
C ILE A 463 8.20 -25.93 2.96
N ASN A 464 7.71 -25.53 4.15
CA ASN A 464 7.15 -26.47 5.11
C ASN A 464 5.96 -27.24 4.50
N ALA A 465 5.85 -28.52 4.86
CA ALA A 465 4.78 -29.37 4.34
C ALA A 465 3.38 -28.82 4.64
N GLN A 466 3.21 -28.14 5.78
CA GLN A 466 1.95 -27.46 6.13
C GLN A 466 1.67 -26.25 5.25
N GLY A 467 2.66 -25.66 4.61
CA GLY A 467 2.57 -24.54 3.69
C GLY A 467 2.26 -23.18 4.33
N TRP A 468 1.36 -23.14 5.28
CA TRP A 468 0.81 -21.95 5.90
C TRP A 468 0.94 -22.00 7.42
N SER A 469 1.02 -20.82 8.06
CA SER A 469 1.10 -20.68 9.51
C SER A 469 -0.04 -19.83 10.04
N SER A 470 -0.43 -20.02 11.30
CA SER A 470 -1.40 -19.19 12.00
C SER A 470 -0.71 -18.41 13.12
N SER A 471 -1.16 -17.16 13.35
CA SER A 471 -0.88 -16.47 14.60
C SER A 471 -1.89 -16.95 15.67
N ASN A 472 -1.51 -16.86 16.95
CA ASN A 472 -2.43 -17.17 18.04
C ASN A 472 -3.51 -16.09 18.26
N SER A 473 -3.45 -14.98 17.50
CA SER A 473 -4.26 -13.78 17.74
C SER A 473 -5.54 -13.74 16.93
N TYR A 474 -5.59 -14.42 15.79
CA TYR A 474 -6.74 -14.38 14.86
C TYR A 474 -7.14 -15.78 14.42
N GLY A 475 -8.46 -15.98 14.27
CA GLY A 475 -9.01 -17.22 13.74
C GLY A 475 -8.63 -17.45 12.29
N ILE A 476 -8.66 -18.71 11.88
CA ILE A 476 -8.31 -19.17 10.53
C ILE A 476 -9.54 -19.38 9.63
N GLU A 477 -10.74 -19.07 10.14
CA GLU A 477 -12.00 -19.45 9.48
C GLU A 477 -12.31 -18.60 8.26
N ASN A 478 -11.85 -17.34 8.25
CA ASN A 478 -12.22 -16.35 7.24
C ASN A 478 -11.06 -15.89 6.35
N VAL A 479 -9.86 -16.41 6.56
CA VAL A 479 -8.70 -16.09 5.71
C VAL A 479 -8.91 -16.66 4.30
N THR A 480 -8.15 -16.23 3.31
CA THR A 480 -8.17 -16.77 1.96
C THR A 480 -6.74 -17.15 1.58
N PHE A 481 -6.36 -18.38 1.87
CA PHE A 481 -5.08 -18.93 1.45
C PHE A 481 -5.30 -19.97 0.36
N ALA A 482 -4.65 -19.76 -0.80
CA ALA A 482 -4.89 -20.62 -1.94
C ALA A 482 -3.62 -20.89 -2.76
N GLU A 483 -3.59 -22.07 -3.37
CA GLU A 483 -2.54 -22.52 -4.29
C GLU A 483 -3.15 -22.96 -5.62
N TYR A 484 -2.47 -22.63 -6.75
CA TYR A 484 -2.92 -23.07 -8.07
C TYR A 484 -1.72 -23.46 -8.94
N LYS A 485 -1.70 -24.72 -9.42
CA LYS A 485 -0.71 -25.23 -10.38
C LYS A 485 0.76 -24.89 -10.05
N ASN A 486 1.12 -24.87 -8.77
CA ASN A 486 2.51 -24.73 -8.37
C ASN A 486 3.30 -25.99 -8.70
N ARG A 487 4.62 -25.87 -8.84
CA ARG A 487 5.55 -26.96 -9.15
C ARG A 487 6.77 -26.94 -8.24
N GLY A 488 7.54 -28.01 -8.24
CA GLY A 488 8.75 -28.14 -7.41
C GLY A 488 8.51 -28.96 -6.13
N ALA A 489 9.57 -29.21 -5.38
CA ALA A 489 9.53 -30.08 -4.20
C ALA A 489 8.63 -29.52 -3.09
N GLY A 490 8.59 -28.20 -2.92
CA GLY A 490 7.73 -27.54 -1.93
C GLY A 490 6.25 -27.38 -2.35
N ALA A 491 5.87 -27.79 -3.57
CA ALA A 491 4.51 -27.58 -4.09
C ALA A 491 3.55 -28.76 -3.77
N GLN A 492 3.98 -29.76 -3.00
CA GLN A 492 3.13 -30.89 -2.63
C GLN A 492 2.06 -30.45 -1.64
N THR A 493 0.78 -30.59 -2.00
CA THR A 493 -0.33 -30.07 -1.19
C THR A 493 -0.96 -31.11 -0.25
N ASN A 494 -0.53 -32.37 -0.28
CA ASN A 494 -1.13 -33.46 0.49
C ASN A 494 -1.03 -33.29 2.02
N ASN A 495 -0.02 -32.55 2.49
CA ASN A 495 0.25 -32.32 3.90
C ASN A 495 0.05 -30.84 4.30
N ARG A 496 -0.65 -30.06 3.47
CA ARG A 496 -1.01 -28.68 3.81
C ARG A 496 -1.96 -28.64 5.00
N VAL A 497 -2.01 -27.46 5.62
CA VAL A 497 -2.95 -27.22 6.73
C VAL A 497 -4.37 -27.64 6.37
N ASN A 498 -5.07 -28.26 7.31
CA ASN A 498 -6.47 -28.65 7.15
C ASN A 498 -7.39 -27.54 7.70
N TRP A 499 -7.29 -26.33 7.13
CA TRP A 499 -8.15 -25.22 7.51
C TRP A 499 -9.33 -25.09 6.55
N PRO A 500 -10.54 -24.74 7.04
CA PRO A 500 -11.72 -24.57 6.16
C PRO A 500 -11.50 -23.45 5.11
N SER A 501 -10.60 -22.54 5.37
CA SER A 501 -10.28 -21.37 4.57
C SER A 501 -9.07 -21.55 3.62
N TYR A 502 -8.37 -22.69 3.69
CA TYR A 502 -7.33 -23.06 2.73
C TYR A 502 -7.94 -23.81 1.52
N THR A 503 -7.49 -23.45 0.32
CA THR A 503 -8.01 -24.06 -0.91
C THR A 503 -6.92 -24.34 -1.95
N VAL A 504 -6.92 -25.54 -2.53
CA VAL A 504 -6.24 -25.80 -3.81
C VAL A 504 -7.22 -25.47 -4.93
N ILE A 505 -6.95 -24.38 -5.67
CA ILE A 505 -7.78 -23.95 -6.78
C ILE A 505 -7.64 -24.98 -7.91
N THR A 506 -8.76 -25.54 -8.37
CA THR A 506 -8.81 -26.53 -9.46
C THR A 506 -9.40 -25.97 -10.75
N LYS A 507 -10.29 -24.98 -10.64
CA LYS A 507 -10.95 -24.37 -11.79
C LYS A 507 -10.15 -23.16 -12.29
N ARG A 508 -9.91 -23.12 -13.60
CA ARG A 508 -9.19 -22.03 -14.26
C ARG A 508 -9.86 -20.66 -14.01
N ASN A 509 -11.17 -20.59 -14.04
CA ASN A 509 -11.91 -19.35 -13.84
C ASN A 509 -11.72 -18.76 -12.44
N ASP A 510 -11.59 -19.59 -11.41
CA ASP A 510 -11.36 -19.13 -10.04
C ASP A 510 -9.92 -18.56 -9.91
N ALA A 511 -8.94 -19.16 -10.60
CA ALA A 511 -7.57 -18.65 -10.64
C ALA A 511 -7.45 -17.34 -11.43
N LEU A 512 -8.28 -17.12 -12.46
CA LEU A 512 -8.28 -15.88 -13.24
C LEU A 512 -8.57 -14.64 -12.38
N LEU A 513 -9.33 -14.77 -11.29
CA LEU A 513 -9.64 -13.66 -10.37
C LEU A 513 -8.38 -13.05 -9.73
N TYR A 514 -7.29 -13.82 -9.68
CA TYR A 514 -6.04 -13.42 -9.05
C TYR A 514 -4.92 -13.08 -10.05
N THR A 515 -5.25 -12.98 -11.33
CA THR A 515 -4.29 -12.50 -12.34
C THR A 515 -4.08 -10.99 -12.22
N ALA A 516 -2.95 -10.49 -12.71
CA ALA A 516 -2.63 -9.06 -12.61
C ALA A 516 -3.71 -8.16 -13.24
N ASP A 517 -4.36 -8.63 -14.33
CA ASP A 517 -5.46 -7.89 -14.94
C ASP A 517 -6.70 -7.81 -14.03
N ARG A 518 -7.14 -8.95 -13.50
CA ARG A 518 -8.37 -9.01 -12.70
C ARG A 518 -8.18 -8.47 -11.30
N PHE A 519 -7.05 -8.76 -10.66
CA PHE A 519 -6.82 -8.45 -9.27
C PHE A 519 -6.42 -6.98 -9.03
N ILE A 520 -5.52 -6.44 -9.86
CA ILE A 520 -5.02 -5.07 -9.74
C ILE A 520 -5.34 -4.18 -10.94
N GLN A 521 -6.07 -4.71 -11.94
CA GLN A 521 -6.45 -3.98 -13.16
C GLN A 521 -5.25 -3.39 -13.92
N VAL A 522 -4.15 -4.15 -13.98
CA VAL A 522 -2.86 -3.67 -14.49
C VAL A 522 -2.92 -3.16 -15.94
N GLN A 523 -3.87 -3.62 -16.74
CA GLN A 523 -4.07 -3.14 -18.12
C GLN A 523 -4.56 -1.68 -18.20
N LYS A 524 -5.11 -1.12 -17.10
CA LYS A 524 -5.48 0.29 -17.00
C LYS A 524 -4.27 1.19 -16.67
N TRP A 525 -3.10 0.60 -16.36
CA TRP A 525 -1.91 1.35 -15.99
C TRP A 525 -1.08 1.66 -17.24
N SER A 526 -0.55 2.86 -17.35
CA SER A 526 0.27 3.28 -18.49
C SER A 526 1.70 2.75 -18.41
N LEU A 527 1.90 1.42 -18.37
CA LEU A 527 3.18 0.76 -18.12
C LEU A 527 3.83 0.10 -19.34
N ASP A 528 3.07 -0.22 -20.40
CA ASP A 528 3.52 -1.10 -21.51
C ASP A 528 4.84 -0.67 -22.15
N ASN A 529 5.11 0.62 -22.19
CA ASN A 529 6.31 1.17 -22.78
C ASN A 529 7.52 1.25 -21.83
N ILE A 530 7.31 0.98 -20.52
CA ILE A 530 8.33 1.14 -19.48
C ILE A 530 8.85 -0.21 -19.01
N ILE A 531 7.94 -1.15 -18.74
CA ILE A 531 8.27 -2.43 -18.10
C ILE A 531 8.13 -3.62 -19.07
N GLY A 532 8.08 -3.35 -20.36
CA GLY A 532 7.88 -4.38 -21.37
C GLY A 532 6.48 -5.02 -21.32
N PRO A 533 6.21 -6.05 -22.13
CA PRO A 533 4.87 -6.64 -22.23
C PRO A 533 4.41 -7.21 -20.89
N LEU A 534 3.21 -6.78 -20.48
CA LEU A 534 2.53 -7.26 -19.28
C LEU A 534 1.88 -8.63 -19.54
N HIS A 535 2.10 -9.58 -18.64
CA HIS A 535 1.34 -10.81 -18.67
C HIS A 535 0.09 -10.66 -17.78
N ALA A 536 -1.01 -10.31 -18.41
CA ALA A 536 -2.24 -9.96 -17.72
C ALA A 536 -3.01 -11.17 -17.16
N GLY A 537 -2.93 -12.32 -17.86
CA GLY A 537 -3.67 -13.55 -17.56
C GLY A 537 -2.86 -14.65 -16.85
N LEU A 538 -3.31 -15.90 -16.96
CA LEU A 538 -2.59 -17.10 -16.49
C LEU A 538 -1.54 -17.52 -17.53
N PHE A 539 -0.44 -18.11 -17.06
CA PHE A 539 0.63 -18.62 -17.92
C PHE A 539 0.28 -19.96 -18.59
N SER A 540 -0.68 -20.72 -18.00
CA SER A 540 -1.07 -22.07 -18.48
C SER A 540 -2.57 -22.24 -18.73
#